data_49bce863fe229b3c36c8449b933db6bf
#
_entry.id   49bce863fe229b3c36c8449b933db6bf
#
_cell.length_a   1.000
_cell.length_b   1.000
_cell.length_c   1.000
_cell.angle_alpha   90.00
_cell.angle_beta   90.00
_cell.angle_gamma   90.00
#
_symmetry.space_group_name_H-M   'P 1'
#
loop_
_entity.id
_entity.type
_entity.pdbx_description
1 polymer ?
#
loop_
_entity_poly.entity_id
_entity_poly.type
_entity_poly.pdbx_seq_one_letter_code
_entity_poly.pdbx_strand_id
1 'polypeptide(L)'
;MPSLASIVSRMRIAVFCSSSPTIDNKYVELAYELGKGIATSSNELVTGGGHISMMGAVSRGARDAGGKTIGVIPQALVDIEFADHDNDELHVVETMGQRKHMITDISDAFVTLPGGAGTLEEF
;
A
#
# COMPACT_ATOMS: atom_id res chain seq x y z
N MET A 1 -17.25 -22.77 -7.88
CA MET A 1 -15.90 -23.26 -7.61
C MET A 1 -14.87 -22.22 -8.02
N PRO A 2 -13.95 -21.85 -7.16
CA PRO A 2 -12.94 -20.87 -7.54
C PRO A 2 -12.05 -21.42 -8.65
N SER A 3 -11.56 -20.54 -9.52
CA SER A 3 -10.61 -20.93 -10.57
C SER A 3 -9.27 -21.29 -9.94
N LEU A 4 -8.47 -22.05 -10.68
CA LEU A 4 -7.11 -22.38 -10.22
C LEU A 4 -6.29 -21.11 -9.98
N ALA A 5 -6.45 -20.07 -10.81
CA ALA A 5 -5.77 -18.79 -10.64
C ALA A 5 -6.14 -18.12 -9.31
N SER A 6 -7.42 -18.17 -8.89
CA SER A 6 -7.87 -17.62 -7.62
C SER A 6 -7.25 -18.34 -6.42
N ILE A 7 -7.00 -19.65 -6.55
CA ILE A 7 -6.43 -20.46 -5.48
C ILE A 7 -4.94 -20.19 -5.32
N VAL A 8 -4.20 -20.09 -6.42
CA VAL A 8 -2.74 -20.04 -6.39
C VAL A 8 -2.15 -18.64 -6.47
N SER A 9 -2.91 -17.65 -6.94
CA SER A 9 -2.41 -16.29 -7.21
C SER A 9 -2.70 -15.29 -6.11
N ARG A 10 -3.55 -15.64 -5.13
CA ARG A 10 -3.93 -14.68 -4.10
C ARG A 10 -2.79 -14.51 -3.10
N MET A 11 -2.11 -13.37 -3.23
CA MET A 11 -1.03 -12.97 -2.33
C MET A 11 -1.34 -11.61 -1.75
N ARG A 12 -0.70 -11.30 -0.62
CA ARG A 12 -0.67 -9.95 -0.08
C ARG A 12 0.64 -9.32 -0.49
N ILE A 13 0.55 -8.25 -1.27
CA ILE A 13 1.72 -7.55 -1.80
C ILE A 13 1.84 -6.21 -1.10
N ALA A 14 2.93 -6.04 -0.36
CA ALA A 14 3.25 -4.77 0.29
C ALA A 14 3.94 -3.85 -0.71
N VAL A 15 3.49 -2.59 -0.77
CA VAL A 15 4.11 -1.57 -1.62
C VAL A 15 4.67 -0.47 -0.74
N PHE A 16 5.97 -0.23 -0.85
CA PHE A 16 6.67 0.86 -0.19
C PHE A 16 6.84 2.00 -1.20
N CYS A 17 6.32 3.17 -0.88
CA CYS A 17 6.38 4.33 -1.75
C CYS A 17 6.27 5.61 -0.95
N SER A 18 6.49 6.74 -1.63
CA SER A 18 6.51 8.05 -0.99
C SER A 18 5.12 8.51 -0.57
N SER A 19 5.06 9.18 0.58
CA SER A 19 3.89 9.95 1.02
C SER A 19 4.13 11.46 0.90
N SER A 20 5.23 11.87 0.24
CA SER A 20 5.56 13.28 0.07
C SER A 20 4.56 13.99 -0.85
N PRO A 21 3.98 15.13 -0.44
CA PRO A 21 3.04 15.86 -1.29
C PRO A 21 3.70 16.59 -2.45
N THR A 22 5.03 16.68 -2.46
CA THR A 22 5.80 17.42 -3.48
C THR A 22 6.39 16.54 -4.57
N ILE A 23 6.03 15.25 -4.60
CA ILE A 23 6.56 14.33 -5.59
C ILE A 23 5.97 14.60 -6.99
N ASP A 24 6.75 14.30 -8.03
CA ASP A 24 6.30 14.46 -9.41
C ASP A 24 5.08 13.57 -9.69
N ASN A 25 4.12 14.11 -10.43
CA ASN A 25 2.86 13.43 -10.71
C ASN A 25 3.06 12.10 -11.47
N LYS A 26 4.12 11.97 -12.23
CA LYS A 26 4.40 10.71 -12.96
C LYS A 26 4.58 9.52 -12.00
N TYR A 27 5.12 9.76 -10.80
CA TYR A 27 5.27 8.71 -9.79
C TYR A 27 3.94 8.37 -9.15
N VAL A 28 3.07 9.37 -8.97
CA VAL A 28 1.72 9.17 -8.46
C VAL A 28 0.92 8.30 -9.44
N GLU A 29 1.02 8.58 -10.73
CA GLU A 29 0.36 7.79 -11.77
C GLU A 29 0.90 6.35 -11.83
N LEU A 30 2.22 6.19 -11.68
CA LEU A 30 2.85 4.87 -11.63
C LEU A 30 2.32 4.05 -10.46
N ALA A 31 2.19 4.68 -9.28
CA ALA A 31 1.65 4.03 -8.11
C ALA A 31 0.19 3.58 -8.32
N TYR A 32 -0.62 4.45 -8.93
CA TYR A 32 -2.02 4.12 -9.24
C TYR A 32 -2.10 2.87 -10.15
N GLU A 33 -1.31 2.86 -11.22
CA GLU A 33 -1.30 1.75 -12.16
C GLU A 33 -0.80 0.46 -11.52
N LEU A 34 0.18 0.54 -10.63
CA LEU A 34 0.65 -0.63 -9.89
C LEU A 34 -0.46 -1.21 -9.02
N GLY A 35 -1.17 -0.35 -8.27
CA GLY A 35 -2.28 -0.79 -7.43
C GLY A 35 -3.38 -1.48 -8.24
N LYS A 36 -3.72 -0.89 -9.38
CA LYS A 36 -4.68 -1.47 -10.31
C LYS A 36 -4.22 -2.85 -10.79
N GLY A 37 -2.93 -2.99 -11.15
CA GLY A 37 -2.36 -4.26 -11.60
C GLY A 37 -2.37 -5.33 -10.52
N ILE A 38 -2.08 -4.96 -9.27
CA ILE A 38 -2.14 -5.89 -8.14
C ILE A 38 -3.55 -6.44 -7.98
N ALA A 39 -4.56 -5.57 -8.03
CA ALA A 39 -5.96 -5.97 -7.87
C ALA A 39 -6.45 -6.82 -9.04
N THR A 40 -6.11 -6.43 -10.27
CA THR A 40 -6.54 -7.19 -11.45
C THR A 40 -5.89 -8.56 -11.54
N SER A 41 -4.76 -8.76 -10.85
CA SER A 41 -4.10 -10.07 -10.73
C SER A 41 -4.63 -10.88 -9.54
N SER A 42 -5.73 -10.44 -8.92
CA SER A 42 -6.39 -11.11 -7.79
C SER A 42 -5.56 -11.15 -6.51
N ASN A 43 -4.67 -10.18 -6.35
CA ASN A 43 -3.86 -10.04 -5.14
C ASN A 43 -4.39 -8.92 -4.26
N GLU A 44 -4.01 -8.96 -2.98
CA GLU A 44 -4.37 -7.93 -2.01
C GLU A 44 -3.21 -6.96 -1.82
N LEU A 45 -3.53 -5.69 -1.61
CA LEU A 45 -2.53 -4.63 -1.42
C LEU A 45 -2.34 -4.33 0.07
N VAL A 46 -1.08 -4.23 0.49
CA VAL A 46 -0.70 -3.77 1.83
C VAL A 46 0.13 -2.50 1.68
N THR A 47 -0.22 -1.45 2.41
CA THR A 47 0.51 -0.18 2.39
C THR A 47 0.74 0.35 3.80
N GLY A 48 1.43 1.48 3.87
CA GLY A 48 1.59 2.22 5.12
C GLY A 48 0.34 2.97 5.59
N GLY A 49 -0.79 2.82 4.89
CA GLY A 49 -2.07 3.34 5.36
C GLY A 49 -2.34 4.82 5.14
N GLY A 50 -1.41 5.57 4.55
CA GLY A 50 -1.60 6.99 4.28
C GLY A 50 -2.46 7.24 3.04
N HIS A 51 -3.10 8.42 2.99
CA HIS A 51 -4.03 8.80 1.92
C HIS A 51 -3.36 9.64 0.83
N ILE A 52 -2.23 10.29 1.12
CA ILE A 52 -1.63 11.28 0.22
C ILE A 52 -0.55 10.68 -0.67
N SER A 53 -0.27 11.39 -1.79
CA SER A 53 0.82 11.10 -2.72
C SER A 53 0.73 9.68 -3.29
N MET A 54 1.87 9.04 -3.49
CA MET A 54 1.94 7.70 -4.07
C MET A 54 1.24 6.64 -3.22
N MET A 55 1.33 6.77 -1.89
CA MET A 55 0.71 5.81 -0.99
C MET A 55 -0.82 5.80 -1.15
N GLY A 56 -1.43 6.98 -1.23
CA GLY A 56 -2.86 7.08 -1.51
C GLY A 56 -3.22 6.61 -2.92
N ALA A 57 -2.36 6.92 -3.89
CA ALA A 57 -2.62 6.55 -5.29
C ALA A 57 -2.61 5.03 -5.52
N VAL A 58 -1.66 4.30 -4.92
CA VAL A 58 -1.61 2.84 -5.06
C VAL A 58 -2.85 2.20 -4.46
N SER A 59 -3.34 2.71 -3.33
CA SER A 59 -4.57 2.23 -2.70
C SER A 59 -5.80 2.52 -3.56
N ARG A 60 -5.88 3.72 -4.13
CA ARG A 60 -7.00 4.09 -5.03
C ARG A 60 -7.02 3.20 -6.27
N GLY A 61 -5.86 2.94 -6.87
CA GLY A 61 -5.76 2.07 -8.03
C GLY A 61 -6.28 0.67 -7.74
N ALA A 62 -5.90 0.12 -6.60
CA ALA A 62 -6.37 -1.20 -6.18
C ALA A 62 -7.90 -1.20 -5.93
N ARG A 63 -8.41 -0.19 -5.22
CA ARG A 63 -9.85 -0.11 -4.94
C ARG A 63 -10.67 0.08 -6.21
N ASP A 64 -10.22 0.92 -7.12
CA ASP A 64 -10.92 1.17 -8.40
C ASP A 64 -11.03 -0.10 -9.23
N ALA A 65 -10.10 -1.02 -9.08
CA ALA A 65 -10.12 -2.31 -9.76
C ALA A 65 -10.79 -3.42 -8.92
N GLY A 66 -11.42 -3.07 -7.80
CA GLY A 66 -12.16 -4.00 -6.96
C GLY A 66 -11.29 -4.83 -6.01
N GLY A 67 -10.05 -4.43 -5.80
CA GLY A 67 -9.12 -5.14 -4.93
C GLY A 67 -9.27 -4.79 -3.45
N LYS A 68 -8.81 -5.70 -2.58
CA LYS A 68 -8.78 -5.48 -1.15
C LYS A 68 -7.52 -4.70 -0.77
N THR A 69 -7.66 -3.70 0.11
CA THR A 69 -6.57 -2.87 0.59
C THR A 69 -6.44 -2.95 2.11
N ILE A 70 -5.21 -3.07 2.58
CA ILE A 70 -4.86 -3.15 4.00
C ILE A 70 -3.81 -2.08 4.28
N GLY A 71 -4.09 -1.20 5.23
CA GLY A 71 -3.15 -0.16 5.65
C GLY A 71 -2.64 -0.40 7.06
N VAL A 72 -1.38 -0.05 7.31
CA VAL A 72 -0.76 -0.11 8.64
C VAL A 72 -0.07 1.22 8.89
N ILE A 73 -0.54 2.00 9.85
CA ILE A 73 -0.04 3.35 10.09
C ILE A 73 0.25 3.59 11.58
N PRO A 74 1.41 4.18 11.93
CA PRO A 74 1.66 4.59 13.30
C PRO A 74 0.73 5.73 13.72
N GLN A 75 0.32 5.74 14.97
CA GLN A 75 -0.57 6.78 15.52
C GLN A 75 -0.04 8.19 15.26
N ALA A 76 1.27 8.39 15.40
CA ALA A 76 1.88 9.70 15.18
C ALA A 76 1.77 10.21 13.74
N LEU A 77 1.54 9.32 12.77
CA LEU A 77 1.43 9.69 11.36
C LEU A 77 -0.02 9.74 10.85
N VAL A 78 -0.99 9.40 11.68
CA VAL A 78 -2.42 9.40 11.28
C VAL A 78 -2.82 10.77 10.70
N ASP A 79 -2.42 11.86 11.34
CA ASP A 79 -2.74 13.20 10.86
C ASP A 79 -1.77 13.68 9.78
N ILE A 80 -0.47 13.33 9.91
CA ILE A 80 0.58 13.80 8.99
C ILE A 80 0.45 13.17 7.62
N GLU A 81 0.21 11.86 7.56
CA GLU A 81 0.04 11.13 6.29
C GLU A 81 -1.42 11.00 5.89
N PHE A 82 -2.33 11.59 6.63
CA PHE A 82 -3.77 11.50 6.41
C PHE A 82 -4.21 10.05 6.24
N ALA A 83 -4.41 9.36 7.38
CA ALA A 83 -4.80 7.96 7.37
C ALA A 83 -5.97 7.70 6.40
N ASP A 84 -5.84 6.68 5.57
CA ASP A 84 -6.81 6.36 4.54
C ASP A 84 -7.88 5.41 5.11
N HIS A 85 -9.00 5.98 5.52
CA HIS A 85 -10.10 5.23 6.11
C HIS A 85 -10.92 4.44 5.08
N ASP A 86 -10.61 4.58 3.79
CA ASP A 86 -11.24 3.80 2.73
C ASP A 86 -10.55 2.44 2.53
N ASN A 87 -9.47 2.17 3.26
CA ASN A 87 -8.89 0.82 3.29
C ASN A 87 -9.91 -0.17 3.88
N ASP A 88 -9.93 -1.38 3.36
CA ASP A 88 -10.77 -2.45 3.91
C ASP A 88 -10.39 -2.77 5.34
N GLU A 89 -9.08 -2.74 5.63
CA GLU A 89 -8.54 -2.85 6.99
C GLU A 89 -7.54 -1.73 7.19
N LEU A 90 -7.65 -1.01 8.30
CA LEU A 90 -6.68 0.00 8.70
C LEU A 90 -6.23 -0.30 10.11
N HIS A 91 -4.97 -0.70 10.25
CA HIS A 91 -4.36 -1.03 11.53
C HIS A 91 -3.52 0.14 12.02
N VAL A 92 -3.88 0.72 13.15
CA VAL A 92 -3.12 1.81 13.76
C VAL A 92 -2.19 1.19 14.81
N VAL A 93 -0.88 1.36 14.62
CA VAL A 93 0.14 0.85 15.54
C VAL A 93 0.81 2.00 16.29
N GLU A 94 1.63 1.70 17.28
CA GLU A 94 2.23 2.75 18.11
C GLU A 94 3.53 3.31 17.52
N THR A 95 4.35 2.46 16.89
CA THR A 95 5.68 2.84 16.43
C THR A 95 5.93 2.49 14.97
N MET A 96 6.94 3.13 14.37
CA MET A 96 7.40 2.77 13.01
C MET A 96 7.92 1.34 12.95
N GLY A 97 8.57 0.87 13.99
CA GLY A 97 9.04 -0.51 14.08
C GLY A 97 7.89 -1.50 14.03
N GLN A 98 6.80 -1.21 14.74
CA GLN A 98 5.59 -2.04 14.72
C GLN A 98 4.93 -2.04 13.34
N ARG A 99 4.91 -0.87 12.65
CA ARG A 99 4.41 -0.77 11.28
C ARG A 99 5.16 -1.71 10.36
N LYS A 100 6.48 -1.60 10.37
CA LYS A 100 7.34 -2.42 9.52
C LYS A 100 7.19 -3.91 9.83
N HIS A 101 7.17 -4.25 11.11
CA HIS A 101 7.01 -5.63 11.56
C HIS A 101 5.69 -6.23 11.09
N MET A 102 4.58 -5.50 11.29
CA MET A 102 3.27 -5.98 10.87
C MET A 102 3.16 -6.13 9.35
N ILE A 103 3.65 -5.13 8.59
CA ILE A 103 3.63 -5.22 7.13
C ILE A 103 4.41 -6.45 6.66
N THR A 104 5.57 -6.71 7.27
CA THR A 104 6.39 -7.87 6.94
C THR A 104 5.66 -9.17 7.26
N ASP A 105 5.01 -9.25 8.41
CA ASP A 105 4.33 -10.48 8.85
C ASP A 105 3.14 -10.85 7.98
N ILE A 106 2.37 -9.86 7.52
CA ILE A 106 1.12 -10.14 6.79
C ILE A 106 1.31 -10.21 5.28
N SER A 107 2.49 -9.87 4.77
CA SER A 107 2.73 -9.77 3.33
C SER A 107 3.54 -10.94 2.79
N ASP A 108 3.21 -11.37 1.57
CA ASP A 108 3.88 -12.47 0.88
C ASP A 108 4.97 -11.97 -0.06
N ALA A 109 4.85 -10.74 -0.56
CA ALA A 109 5.79 -10.13 -1.49
C ALA A 109 5.89 -8.64 -1.23
N PHE A 110 6.97 -8.03 -1.71
CA PHE A 110 7.27 -6.62 -1.46
C PHE A 110 7.68 -5.92 -2.75
N VAL A 111 7.14 -4.72 -2.98
CA VAL A 111 7.52 -3.87 -4.10
C VAL A 111 7.89 -2.49 -3.56
N THR A 112 9.03 -1.97 -3.98
CA THR A 112 9.46 -0.62 -3.64
C THR A 112 9.43 0.24 -4.90
N LEU A 113 8.65 1.32 -4.87
CA LEU A 113 8.56 2.25 -5.99
C LEU A 113 9.56 3.40 -5.83
N PRO A 114 10.15 3.88 -6.94
CA PRO A 114 11.01 5.06 -6.89
C PRO A 114 10.17 6.31 -6.63
N GLY A 115 10.82 7.39 -6.17
CA GLY A 115 10.16 8.67 -6.06
C GLY A 115 10.41 9.44 -4.78
N GLY A 116 11.23 8.95 -3.86
CA GLY A 116 11.54 9.69 -2.66
C GLY A 116 12.63 9.04 -1.84
N ALA A 117 13.39 9.85 -1.11
CA ALA A 117 14.47 9.36 -0.26
C ALA A 117 13.95 8.47 0.88
N GLY A 118 12.78 8.80 1.43
CA GLY A 118 12.18 8.03 2.51
C GLY A 118 11.78 6.61 2.12
N THR A 119 11.58 6.34 0.84
CA THR A 119 11.26 5.01 0.35
C THR A 119 12.37 4.01 0.66
N LEU A 120 13.62 4.44 0.54
CA LEU A 120 14.77 3.58 0.83
C LEU A 120 14.91 3.30 2.32
N GLU A 121 14.50 4.24 3.16
CA GLU A 121 14.56 4.06 4.61
C GLU A 121 13.53 3.05 5.11
N GLU A 122 12.39 2.94 4.45
CA GLU A 122 11.37 1.95 4.81
C GLU A 122 11.79 0.53 4.44
N PHE A 123 12.64 0.41 3.47
CA PHE A 123 13.14 -0.88 3.02
C PHE A 123 14.20 -1.43 3.96
#